data_6464a522bd087b48747832044993ad12
#
_entry.id   6464a522bd087b48747832044993ad12
#
_cell.length_a   1.000
_cell.length_b   1.000
_cell.length_c   1.000
_cell.angle_alpha   90.00
_cell.angle_beta   90.00
_cell.angle_gamma   90.00
#
_symmetry.space_group_name_H-M   'P 1'
#
loop_
_entity.id
_entity.type
_entity.pdbx_description
1 polymer ?
#
loop_
_entity_poly.entity_id
_entity_poly.type
_entity_poly.pdbx_seq_one_letter_code
_entity_poly.pdbx_strand_id
1 'polypeptide(L)'
;MGYTLLAKLVHWTFIPLYVYGIFKQVGDISELEDSDLLLTETIFASVFLFIVLSRFFYMRKFGTMHASTVPVHRVHKIIARTVHISIYVSLILLPLSGLAIAFLYNQGYSDGFMQNTAIGIHEFSALLSYIVIAIHVSAAIYSRIKGEGVWSSMVPILNKETPNTNPIVVKINSIEEKVYDKIENVFKSD
;
A
#
# COMPACT_ATOMS: atom_id res chain seq x y z
N MET A 1 16.24 -9.64 11.14
CA MET A 1 16.94 -9.10 9.95
C MET A 1 16.10 -7.98 9.36
N GLY A 2 16.71 -6.80 9.13
CA GLY A 2 16.00 -5.66 8.51
C GLY A 2 15.88 -5.83 6.99
N TYR A 3 15.03 -5.03 6.37
CA TYR A 3 14.91 -4.97 4.90
C TYR A 3 16.25 -4.53 4.27
N THR A 4 16.51 -5.01 3.05
CA THR A 4 17.69 -4.60 2.29
C THR A 4 17.62 -3.10 1.96
N LEU A 5 18.78 -2.48 1.74
CA LEU A 5 18.85 -1.07 1.33
C LEU A 5 18.01 -0.81 0.07
N LEU A 6 18.06 -1.72 -0.90
CA LEU A 6 17.28 -1.62 -2.13
C LEU A 6 15.77 -1.62 -1.85
N ALA A 7 15.28 -2.52 -0.97
CA ALA A 7 13.86 -2.56 -0.59
C ALA A 7 13.40 -1.23 0.05
N LYS A 8 14.24 -0.63 0.90
CA LYS A 8 13.98 0.67 1.50
C LYS A 8 13.98 1.79 0.46
N LEU A 9 14.98 1.84 -0.41
CA LEU A 9 15.08 2.86 -1.47
C LEU A 9 13.84 2.83 -2.38
N VAL A 10 13.47 1.65 -2.89
CA VAL A 10 12.29 1.51 -3.76
C VAL A 10 11.02 1.92 -3.02
N HIS A 11 10.89 1.59 -1.73
CA HIS A 11 9.74 2.02 -0.93
C HIS A 11 9.64 3.54 -0.81
N TRP A 12 10.76 4.19 -0.50
CA TRP A 12 10.81 5.63 -0.29
C TRP A 12 10.74 6.43 -1.59
N THR A 13 11.24 5.90 -2.70
CA THR A 13 11.06 6.51 -4.03
C THR A 13 9.61 6.43 -4.51
N PHE A 14 8.92 5.36 -4.14
CA PHE A 14 7.52 5.17 -4.51
C PHE A 14 6.58 6.20 -3.86
N ILE A 15 6.84 6.61 -2.61
CA ILE A 15 5.97 7.54 -1.87
C ILE A 15 5.81 8.90 -2.59
N PRO A 16 6.87 9.63 -2.95
CA PRO A 16 6.72 10.90 -3.67
C PRO A 16 6.07 10.71 -5.05
N LEU A 17 6.33 9.59 -5.73
CA LEU A 17 5.71 9.29 -7.01
C LEU A 17 4.18 9.10 -6.87
N TYR A 18 3.75 8.37 -5.84
CA TYR A 18 2.33 8.19 -5.53
C TYR A 18 1.65 9.51 -5.13
N VAL A 19 2.31 10.31 -4.28
CA VAL A 19 1.81 11.64 -3.87
C VAL A 19 1.69 12.56 -5.09
N TYR A 20 2.69 12.56 -5.99
CA TYR A 20 2.62 13.30 -7.24
C TYR A 20 1.41 12.86 -8.10
N GLY A 21 1.15 11.55 -8.21
CA GLY A 21 -0.02 11.03 -8.92
C GLY A 21 -1.35 11.53 -8.33
N ILE A 22 -1.45 11.70 -7.00
CA ILE A 22 -2.63 12.27 -6.36
C ILE A 22 -2.85 13.75 -6.77
N PHE A 23 -1.78 14.56 -6.78
CA PHE A 23 -1.89 15.98 -7.13
C PHE A 23 -2.09 16.22 -8.63
N LYS A 24 -1.72 15.26 -9.45
CA LYS A 24 -1.79 15.35 -10.91
C LYS A 24 -3.09 14.77 -11.50
N GLN A 25 -4.08 14.44 -10.70
CA GLN A 25 -5.31 13.80 -11.19
C GLN A 25 -5.97 14.61 -12.29
N VAL A 26 -6.31 13.94 -13.40
CA VAL A 26 -7.17 14.46 -14.46
C VAL A 26 -8.61 14.49 -13.91
N GLY A 27 -9.24 15.65 -13.94
CA GLY A 27 -10.57 15.85 -13.37
C GLY A 27 -11.70 15.37 -14.28
N ASP A 28 -11.49 15.48 -15.59
CA ASP A 28 -12.46 15.09 -16.60
C ASP A 28 -11.78 14.43 -17.79
N ILE A 29 -12.46 13.44 -18.39
CA ILE A 29 -11.93 12.69 -19.54
C ILE A 29 -11.71 13.59 -20.77
N SER A 30 -12.45 14.68 -20.90
CA SER A 30 -12.28 15.66 -21.98
C SER A 30 -10.91 16.37 -21.95
N GLU A 31 -10.26 16.42 -20.80
CA GLU A 31 -8.90 16.95 -20.69
C GLU A 31 -7.88 16.10 -21.47
N LEU A 32 -8.20 14.83 -21.74
CA LEU A 32 -7.37 13.92 -22.55
C LEU A 32 -7.39 14.27 -24.06
N GLU A 33 -8.18 15.24 -24.50
CA GLU A 33 -8.09 15.82 -25.86
C GLU A 33 -6.72 16.47 -26.08
N ASP A 34 -6.07 16.94 -25.02
CA ASP A 34 -4.69 17.38 -25.07
C ASP A 34 -3.78 16.14 -25.22
N SER A 35 -3.19 15.99 -26.41
CA SER A 35 -2.30 14.87 -26.75
C SER A 35 -1.07 14.79 -25.85
N ASP A 36 -0.56 15.93 -25.37
CA ASP A 36 0.60 15.98 -24.49
C ASP A 36 0.24 15.49 -23.10
N LEU A 37 -0.97 15.82 -22.63
CA LEU A 37 -1.49 15.30 -21.37
C LEU A 37 -1.71 13.79 -21.43
N LEU A 38 -2.38 13.29 -22.48
CA LEU A 38 -2.62 11.87 -22.68
C LEU A 38 -1.31 11.05 -22.71
N LEU A 39 -0.31 11.56 -23.44
CA LEU A 39 1.01 10.92 -23.50
C LEU A 39 1.69 10.91 -22.12
N THR A 40 1.64 12.02 -21.42
CA THR A 40 2.24 12.18 -20.08
C THR A 40 1.59 11.24 -19.06
N GLU A 41 0.24 11.12 -19.07
CA GLU A 41 -0.50 10.19 -18.21
C GLU A 41 -0.15 8.74 -18.53
N THR A 42 -0.04 8.39 -19.81
CA THR A 42 0.33 7.03 -20.24
C THR A 42 1.74 6.66 -19.80
N ILE A 43 2.71 7.56 -19.97
CA ILE A 43 4.10 7.35 -19.52
C ILE A 43 4.13 7.21 -17.99
N PHE A 44 3.47 8.12 -17.27
CA PHE A 44 3.43 8.10 -15.81
C PHE A 44 2.85 6.80 -15.28
N ALA A 45 1.68 6.37 -15.77
CA ALA A 45 1.03 5.12 -15.38
C ALA A 45 1.90 3.89 -15.68
N SER A 46 2.59 3.89 -16.84
CA SER A 46 3.49 2.79 -17.24
C SER A 46 4.70 2.68 -16.31
N VAL A 47 5.36 3.79 -16.01
CA VAL A 47 6.51 3.85 -15.08
C VAL A 47 6.09 3.47 -13.67
N PHE A 48 4.95 3.99 -13.21
CA PHE A 48 4.40 3.69 -11.90
C PHE A 48 4.10 2.18 -11.76
N LEU A 49 3.42 1.59 -12.75
CA LEU A 49 3.13 0.16 -12.79
C LEU A 49 4.40 -0.69 -12.76
N PHE A 50 5.41 -0.30 -13.55
CA PHE A 50 6.70 -1.00 -13.59
C PHE A 50 7.38 -1.01 -12.22
N ILE A 51 7.39 0.12 -11.51
CA ILE A 51 7.98 0.24 -10.16
C ILE A 51 7.21 -0.63 -9.15
N VAL A 52 5.87 -0.61 -9.18
CA VAL A 52 5.03 -1.43 -8.29
C VAL A 52 5.27 -2.92 -8.53
N LEU A 53 5.26 -3.36 -9.78
CA LEU A 53 5.51 -4.77 -10.14
C LEU A 53 6.93 -5.21 -9.74
N SER A 54 7.93 -4.38 -10.03
CA SER A 54 9.32 -4.66 -9.64
C SER A 54 9.46 -4.84 -8.14
N ARG A 55 8.81 -3.96 -7.36
CA ARG A 55 8.76 -4.07 -5.90
C ARG A 55 8.03 -5.34 -5.45
N PHE A 56 6.87 -5.64 -6.04
CA PHE A 56 6.09 -6.83 -5.68
C PHE A 56 6.90 -8.11 -5.88
N PHE A 57 7.51 -8.29 -7.06
CA PHE A 57 8.33 -9.47 -7.35
C PHE A 57 9.58 -9.55 -6.48
N TYR A 58 10.23 -8.41 -6.22
CA TYR A 58 11.37 -8.35 -5.32
C TYR A 58 11.00 -8.82 -3.90
N MET A 59 9.92 -8.25 -3.34
CA MET A 59 9.48 -8.60 -1.99
C MET A 59 9.01 -10.06 -1.88
N ARG A 60 8.37 -10.58 -2.93
CA ARG A 60 7.98 -12.00 -3.01
C ARG A 60 9.19 -12.93 -3.04
N LYS A 61 10.21 -12.60 -3.82
CA LYS A 61 11.43 -13.41 -3.97
C LYS A 61 12.25 -13.46 -2.67
N PHE A 62 12.38 -12.35 -1.96
CA PHE A 62 13.23 -12.24 -0.78
C PHE A 62 12.49 -12.42 0.55
N GLY A 63 11.19 -12.75 0.53
CA GLY A 63 10.43 -13.19 1.71
C GLY A 63 10.29 -12.14 2.84
N THR A 64 10.43 -10.87 2.54
CA THR A 64 10.59 -9.77 3.50
C THR A 64 9.27 -9.23 4.07
N MET A 65 8.22 -10.04 4.16
CA MET A 65 6.91 -9.56 4.64
C MET A 65 6.76 -9.45 6.18
N HIS A 66 7.80 -9.76 6.94
CA HIS A 66 7.72 -9.77 8.41
C HIS A 66 8.94 -9.08 9.00
N ALA A 67 8.76 -7.86 9.42
CA ALA A 67 9.85 -7.00 9.91
C ALA A 67 9.88 -6.83 11.43
N SER A 68 8.91 -7.40 12.17
CA SER A 68 8.90 -7.30 13.63
C SER A 68 10.09 -8.04 14.25
N THR A 69 10.79 -7.36 15.16
CA THR A 69 11.85 -7.94 15.98
C THR A 69 11.31 -8.70 17.19
N VAL A 70 10.03 -8.51 17.50
CA VAL A 70 9.30 -9.14 18.59
C VAL A 70 8.39 -10.23 18.03
N PRO A 71 8.19 -11.36 18.72
CA PRO A 71 7.18 -12.35 18.34
C PRO A 71 5.80 -11.70 18.30
N VAL A 72 5.14 -11.74 17.15
CA VAL A 72 3.79 -11.19 16.98
C VAL A 72 2.77 -12.31 16.82
N HIS A 73 1.56 -12.07 17.28
CA HIS A 73 0.45 -13.00 17.24
C HIS A 73 0.09 -13.41 15.81
N ARG A 74 -0.42 -14.65 15.63
CA ARG A 74 -0.82 -15.15 14.30
C ARG A 74 -1.86 -14.26 13.62
N VAL A 75 -2.85 -13.79 14.38
CA VAL A 75 -3.91 -12.88 13.89
C VAL A 75 -3.31 -11.59 13.35
N HIS A 76 -2.37 -10.98 14.08
CA HIS A 76 -1.67 -9.77 13.64
C HIS A 76 -0.93 -9.99 12.31
N LYS A 77 -0.26 -11.14 12.15
CA LYS A 77 0.42 -11.49 10.88
C LYS A 77 -0.56 -11.60 9.71
N ILE A 78 -1.73 -12.17 9.93
CA ILE A 78 -2.78 -12.29 8.91
C ILE A 78 -3.28 -10.92 8.50
N ILE A 79 -3.62 -10.06 9.47
CA ILE A 79 -4.07 -8.68 9.21
C ILE A 79 -3.02 -7.90 8.44
N ALA A 80 -1.76 -7.91 8.90
CA ALA A 80 -0.67 -7.23 8.23
C ALA A 80 -0.47 -7.72 6.79
N ARG A 81 -0.55 -9.04 6.56
CA ARG A 81 -0.46 -9.62 5.22
C ARG A 81 -1.62 -9.20 4.33
N THR A 82 -2.84 -9.17 4.84
CA THR A 82 -4.03 -8.74 4.09
C THR A 82 -3.89 -7.28 3.67
N VAL A 83 -3.50 -6.39 4.58
CA VAL A 83 -3.25 -4.98 4.26
C VAL A 83 -2.20 -4.83 3.16
N HIS A 84 -1.06 -5.53 3.25
CA HIS A 84 -0.03 -5.46 2.21
C HIS A 84 -0.51 -5.99 0.85
N ILE A 85 -1.26 -7.10 0.82
CA ILE A 85 -1.84 -7.63 -0.42
C ILE A 85 -2.82 -6.62 -1.01
N SER A 86 -3.70 -6.04 -0.20
CA SER A 86 -4.67 -5.02 -0.64
C SER A 86 -3.98 -3.77 -1.21
N ILE A 87 -2.86 -3.33 -0.62
CA ILE A 87 -2.04 -2.25 -1.16
C ILE A 87 -1.51 -2.63 -2.56
N TYR A 88 -0.93 -3.81 -2.74
CA TYR A 88 -0.42 -4.21 -4.05
C TYR A 88 -1.54 -4.34 -5.08
N VAL A 89 -2.69 -4.91 -4.71
CA VAL A 89 -3.84 -5.04 -5.60
C VAL A 89 -4.32 -3.67 -6.06
N SER A 90 -4.54 -2.73 -5.14
CA SER A 90 -5.01 -1.39 -5.49
C SER A 90 -3.97 -0.63 -6.33
N LEU A 91 -2.69 -0.69 -5.98
CA LEU A 91 -1.62 0.01 -6.67
C LEU A 91 -1.25 -0.61 -8.04
N ILE A 92 -1.65 -1.83 -8.33
CA ILE A 92 -1.55 -2.44 -9.66
C ILE A 92 -2.78 -2.10 -10.50
N LEU A 93 -3.99 -2.20 -9.91
CA LEU A 93 -5.23 -1.90 -10.61
C LEU A 93 -5.33 -0.43 -11.03
N LEU A 94 -4.83 0.48 -10.19
CA LEU A 94 -4.88 1.92 -10.43
C LEU A 94 -4.19 2.31 -11.77
N PRO A 95 -2.91 2.03 -12.00
CA PRO A 95 -2.27 2.34 -13.27
C PRO A 95 -2.78 1.48 -14.43
N LEU A 96 -3.17 0.22 -14.20
CA LEU A 96 -3.74 -0.61 -15.26
C LEU A 96 -5.06 -0.07 -15.78
N SER A 97 -5.96 0.37 -14.90
CA SER A 97 -7.20 1.00 -15.30
C SER A 97 -6.97 2.36 -15.96
N GLY A 98 -6.01 3.16 -15.48
CA GLY A 98 -5.59 4.40 -16.15
C GLY A 98 -5.07 4.18 -17.58
N LEU A 99 -4.24 3.16 -17.77
CA LEU A 99 -3.79 2.76 -19.11
C LEU A 99 -4.94 2.25 -19.99
N ALA A 100 -5.91 1.54 -19.41
CA ALA A 100 -7.10 1.11 -20.14
C ALA A 100 -7.96 2.30 -20.58
N ILE A 101 -8.17 3.30 -19.71
CA ILE A 101 -8.85 4.56 -20.03
C ILE A 101 -8.16 5.26 -21.20
N ALA A 102 -6.84 5.46 -21.10
CA ALA A 102 -6.06 6.12 -22.13
C ALA A 102 -6.10 5.35 -23.48
N PHE A 103 -6.00 4.02 -23.42
CA PHE A 103 -6.09 3.17 -24.61
C PHE A 103 -7.46 3.26 -25.28
N LEU A 104 -8.55 3.13 -24.53
CA LEU A 104 -9.92 3.24 -25.06
C LEU A 104 -10.16 4.63 -25.65
N TYR A 105 -9.73 5.68 -24.97
CA TYR A 105 -9.83 7.04 -25.46
C TYR A 105 -9.11 7.22 -26.82
N ASN A 106 -7.88 6.72 -26.92
CA ASN A 106 -7.10 6.78 -28.18
C ASN A 106 -7.74 5.98 -29.33
N GLN A 107 -8.60 4.99 -29.03
CA GLN A 107 -9.40 4.24 -30.02
C GLN A 107 -10.72 4.94 -30.37
N GLY A 108 -10.99 6.14 -29.84
CA GLY A 108 -12.21 6.89 -30.06
C GLY A 108 -13.38 6.54 -29.12
N TYR A 109 -13.15 5.72 -28.10
CA TYR A 109 -14.14 5.40 -27.08
C TYR A 109 -14.02 6.36 -25.90
N SER A 110 -14.57 7.57 -26.04
CA SER A 110 -14.58 8.59 -24.97
C SER A 110 -15.69 8.35 -23.94
N ASP A 111 -16.71 7.53 -24.27
CA ASP A 111 -17.83 7.18 -23.39
C ASP A 111 -18.30 5.73 -23.60
N GLY A 112 -19.41 5.38 -22.95
CA GLY A 112 -20.02 4.07 -23.06
C GLY A 112 -19.54 3.05 -22.03
N PHE A 113 -20.08 1.83 -22.13
CA PHE A 113 -19.92 0.80 -21.09
C PHE A 113 -18.44 0.47 -20.78
N MET A 114 -17.60 0.32 -21.79
CA MET A 114 -16.19 -0.05 -21.58
C MET A 114 -15.41 1.06 -20.88
N GLN A 115 -15.59 2.29 -21.34
CA GLN A 115 -14.92 3.46 -20.77
C GLN A 115 -15.39 3.71 -19.33
N ASN A 116 -16.69 3.69 -19.10
CA ASN A 116 -17.26 3.88 -17.76
C ASN A 116 -16.83 2.78 -16.78
N THR A 117 -16.69 1.54 -17.26
CA THR A 117 -16.16 0.44 -16.45
C THR A 117 -14.70 0.67 -16.08
N ALA A 118 -13.86 1.10 -17.03
CA ALA A 118 -12.45 1.39 -16.76
C ALA A 118 -12.30 2.54 -15.77
N ILE A 119 -13.09 3.61 -15.91
CA ILE A 119 -13.15 4.74 -14.98
C ILE A 119 -13.58 4.27 -13.59
N GLY A 120 -14.67 3.50 -13.48
CA GLY A 120 -15.16 2.98 -12.20
C GLY A 120 -14.13 2.09 -11.47
N ILE A 121 -13.38 1.26 -12.21
CA ILE A 121 -12.28 0.48 -11.63
C ILE A 121 -11.16 1.39 -11.16
N HIS A 122 -10.85 2.45 -11.90
CA HIS A 122 -9.81 3.41 -11.55
C HIS A 122 -10.17 4.15 -10.26
N GLU A 123 -11.35 4.72 -10.17
CA GLU A 123 -11.86 5.43 -8.99
C GLU A 123 -11.93 4.52 -7.76
N PHE A 124 -12.46 3.29 -7.92
CA PHE A 124 -12.48 2.31 -6.85
C PHE A 124 -11.06 1.97 -6.35
N SER A 125 -10.13 1.78 -7.28
CA SER A 125 -8.73 1.45 -6.95
C SER A 125 -8.03 2.62 -6.24
N ALA A 126 -8.34 3.86 -6.64
CA ALA A 126 -7.84 5.07 -5.99
C ALA A 126 -8.36 5.15 -4.55
N LEU A 127 -9.68 5.04 -4.35
CA LEU A 127 -10.28 5.06 -3.01
C LEU A 127 -9.74 3.94 -2.12
N LEU A 128 -9.65 2.71 -2.65
CA LEU A 128 -9.09 1.58 -1.91
C LEU A 128 -7.65 1.84 -1.52
N SER A 129 -6.84 2.40 -2.42
CA SER A 129 -5.44 2.72 -2.13
C SER A 129 -5.31 3.74 -0.98
N TYR A 130 -6.15 4.77 -0.94
CA TYR A 130 -6.15 5.75 0.16
C TYR A 130 -6.44 5.10 1.50
N ILE A 131 -7.47 4.26 1.56
CA ILE A 131 -7.89 3.58 2.79
C ILE A 131 -6.79 2.64 3.30
N VAL A 132 -6.29 1.75 2.43
CA VAL A 132 -5.30 0.74 2.85
C VAL A 132 -3.94 1.36 3.18
N ILE A 133 -3.53 2.43 2.50
CA ILE A 133 -2.31 3.17 2.83
C ILE A 133 -2.46 3.89 4.18
N ALA A 134 -3.62 4.53 4.43
CA ALA A 134 -3.89 5.15 5.73
C ALA A 134 -3.82 4.14 6.88
N ILE A 135 -4.42 2.95 6.71
CA ILE A 135 -4.33 1.85 7.67
C ILE A 135 -2.87 1.41 7.85
N HIS A 136 -2.13 1.23 6.76
CA HIS A 136 -0.74 0.80 6.79
C HIS A 136 0.17 1.80 7.55
N VAL A 137 0.04 3.08 7.26
CA VAL A 137 0.81 4.14 7.92
C VAL A 137 0.44 4.22 9.41
N SER A 138 -0.86 4.18 9.73
CA SER A 138 -1.34 4.19 11.11
C SER A 138 -0.82 3.00 11.91
N ALA A 139 -0.82 1.80 11.32
CA ALA A 139 -0.26 0.59 11.93
C ALA A 139 1.25 0.71 12.17
N ALA A 140 1.99 1.31 11.22
CA ALA A 140 3.43 1.53 11.37
C ALA A 140 3.74 2.53 12.51
N ILE A 141 2.96 3.61 12.63
CA ILE A 141 3.07 4.59 13.72
C ILE A 141 2.72 3.92 15.06
N TYR A 142 1.65 3.14 15.10
CA TYR A 142 1.23 2.42 16.30
C TYR A 142 2.30 1.44 16.77
N SER A 143 2.85 0.63 15.86
CA SER A 143 3.96 -0.28 16.16
C SER A 143 5.20 0.47 16.67
N ARG A 144 5.49 1.66 16.14
CA ARG A 144 6.56 2.51 16.67
C ARG A 144 6.31 2.95 18.10
N ILE A 145 5.08 3.37 18.43
CA ILE A 145 4.71 3.77 19.80
C ILE A 145 4.92 2.59 20.77
N LYS A 146 4.65 1.38 20.33
CA LYS A 146 4.86 0.15 21.10
C LYS A 146 6.34 -0.27 21.22
N GLY A 147 7.19 0.17 20.28
CA GLY A 147 8.61 -0.21 20.23
C GLY A 147 8.83 -1.62 19.66
N GLU A 148 8.02 -2.04 18.68
CA GLU A 148 8.08 -3.40 18.09
C GLU A 148 9.14 -3.57 17.00
N GLY A 149 9.82 -2.50 16.59
CA GLY A 149 10.89 -2.55 15.58
C GLY A 149 10.42 -2.57 14.13
N VAL A 150 9.11 -2.51 13.87
CA VAL A 150 8.56 -2.47 12.49
C VAL A 150 8.94 -1.18 11.78
N TRP A 151 8.83 -0.05 12.45
CA TRP A 151 9.21 1.25 11.92
C TRP A 151 10.68 1.28 11.52
N SER A 152 11.58 0.94 12.42
CA SER A 152 13.02 0.96 12.20
C SER A 152 13.50 0.01 11.08
N SER A 153 12.69 -0.99 10.75
CA SER A 153 12.99 -1.92 9.67
C SER A 153 12.84 -1.27 8.28
N MET A 154 11.90 -0.33 8.10
CA MET A 154 11.57 0.28 6.80
C MET A 154 11.90 1.78 6.73
N VAL A 155 11.78 2.51 7.85
CA VAL A 155 12.00 3.95 7.89
C VAL A 155 13.47 4.25 8.18
N PRO A 156 14.17 5.06 7.37
CA PRO A 156 15.60 5.33 7.55
C PRO A 156 15.88 6.31 8.69
N ILE A 157 14.87 7.05 9.14
CA ILE A 157 14.96 8.03 10.23
C ILE A 157 14.34 7.50 11.51
N LEU A 158 14.81 8.00 12.66
CA LEU A 158 14.28 7.60 13.97
C LEU A 158 14.29 6.07 14.16
N ASN A 159 15.36 5.42 13.77
CA ASN A 159 15.49 3.97 13.68
C ASN A 159 15.81 3.26 15.01
N LYS A 160 15.98 4.02 16.10
CA LYS A 160 16.13 3.43 17.44
C LYS A 160 14.75 3.26 18.06
N GLU A 161 14.37 2.04 18.32
CA GLU A 161 13.15 1.67 19.02
C GLU A 161 13.49 0.85 20.26
N THR A 162 12.90 1.20 21.37
CA THR A 162 12.94 0.45 22.62
C THR A 162 11.51 0.14 23.05
N PRO A 163 11.25 -1.02 23.66
CA PRO A 163 9.93 -1.33 24.21
C PRO A 163 9.43 -0.18 25.10
N ASN A 164 8.20 0.21 24.88
CA ASN A 164 7.61 1.32 25.62
C ASN A 164 7.16 0.85 27.00
N THR A 165 7.70 1.47 28.04
CA THR A 165 7.38 1.15 29.45
C THR A 165 6.25 2.00 30.03
N ASN A 166 5.63 2.88 29.25
CA ASN A 166 4.51 3.68 29.70
C ASN A 166 3.34 2.76 30.11
N PRO A 167 2.78 2.92 31.33
CA PRO A 167 1.73 2.05 31.84
C PRO A 167 0.48 2.00 30.96
N ILE A 168 0.17 3.09 30.25
CA ILE A 168 -0.95 3.13 29.29
C ILE A 168 -0.68 2.22 28.10
N VAL A 169 0.53 2.30 27.51
CA VAL A 169 0.92 1.47 26.37
C VAL A 169 0.97 -0.01 26.75
N VAL A 170 1.53 -0.32 27.92
CA VAL A 170 1.57 -1.69 28.47
C VAL A 170 0.15 -2.24 28.67
N LYS A 171 -0.78 -1.42 29.20
CA LYS A 171 -2.18 -1.81 29.36
C LYS A 171 -2.87 -2.06 28.01
N ILE A 172 -2.64 -1.20 27.01
CA ILE A 172 -3.18 -1.39 25.65
C ILE A 172 -2.66 -2.70 25.03
N ASN A 173 -1.35 -2.98 25.15
CA ASN A 173 -0.76 -4.22 24.67
C ASN A 173 -1.40 -5.46 25.33
N SER A 174 -1.63 -5.43 26.65
CA SER A 174 -2.26 -6.54 27.35
C SER A 174 -3.72 -6.78 26.93
N ILE A 175 -4.45 -5.72 26.57
CA ILE A 175 -5.81 -5.84 26.03
C ILE A 175 -5.77 -6.44 24.63
N GLU A 176 -4.86 -5.95 23.78
CA GLU A 176 -4.66 -6.45 22.40
C GLU A 176 -4.32 -7.94 22.40
N GLU A 177 -3.40 -8.40 23.24
CA GLU A 177 -3.06 -9.82 23.41
C GLU A 177 -4.30 -10.64 23.77
N LYS A 178 -5.08 -10.22 24.75
CA LYS A 178 -6.30 -10.92 25.15
C LYS A 178 -7.33 -11.01 24.02
N VAL A 179 -7.44 -9.96 23.19
CA VAL A 179 -8.33 -9.97 22.03
C VAL A 179 -7.82 -10.97 20.97
N TYR A 180 -6.53 -10.97 20.69
CA TYR A 180 -5.94 -11.91 19.74
C TYR A 180 -6.06 -13.36 20.22
N ASP A 181 -5.81 -13.63 21.49
CA ASP A 181 -6.00 -14.96 22.09
C ASP A 181 -7.44 -15.44 21.97
N LYS A 182 -8.41 -14.54 22.25
CA LYS A 182 -9.84 -14.88 22.10
C LYS A 182 -10.20 -15.21 20.67
N ILE A 183 -9.72 -14.42 19.70
CA ILE A 183 -9.95 -14.67 18.27
C ILE A 183 -9.31 -16.00 17.85
N GLU A 184 -8.05 -16.26 18.25
CA GLU A 184 -7.37 -17.48 17.90
C GLU A 184 -8.03 -18.74 18.49
N ASN A 185 -8.57 -18.65 19.70
CA ASN A 185 -9.30 -19.75 20.32
C ASN A 185 -10.61 -20.08 19.58
N VAL A 186 -11.31 -19.08 19.02
CA VAL A 186 -12.49 -19.33 18.18
C VAL A 186 -12.11 -20.12 16.92
N PHE A 187 -10.99 -19.77 16.28
CA PHE A 187 -10.52 -20.49 15.08
C PHE A 187 -9.88 -21.87 15.34
N LYS A 188 -9.59 -22.21 16.59
CA LYS A 188 -9.06 -23.54 16.97
C LYS A 188 -10.15 -24.49 17.45
N SER A 189 -11.37 -23.98 17.71
CA SER A 189 -12.50 -24.80 18.21
C SER A 189 -13.34 -25.41 17.08
N ASP A 190 -13.04 -25.07 15.84
CA ASP A 190 -13.60 -25.69 14.63
C ASP A 190 -12.54 -26.61 13.96
#